data_2902dbf2ebde4c5cbe77636f3034f6c9
#
_entry.id   2902dbf2ebde4c5cbe77636f3034f6c9
#
_cell.length_a   1.000
_cell.length_b   1.000
_cell.length_c   1.000
_cell.angle_alpha   90.00
_cell.angle_beta   90.00
_cell.angle_gamma   90.00
#
_symmetry.space_group_name_H-M   'P 1'
#
loop_
_entity.id
_entity.type
_entity.pdbx_description
1 polymer ?
#
loop_
_entity_poly.entity_id
_entity_poly.type
_entity_poly.pdbx_seq_one_letter_code
_entity_poly.pdbx_strand_id
1 'polypeptide(L)'
;VHSRTAGVTAAVLGAAGFSIKAIFVKSAFRYGVDAETLLALRMLYSLPLFLLMGLAATRSAGEPISAADWRALAILGLLGYYCASYLDFLGLKYISAALERVILFTYPTMVVLFTAWRTRQAPQRSTWWALWLCYAGVALVVAHDFHSGGRGIAVGSVLVFASAVSYAFYLLRAGPLLQRLGPARVAAWGTTIACL
;
A
#
# COMPACT_ATOMS: atom_id res chain seq x y z
N VAL A 1 -7.52 24.91 -12.80
CA VAL A 1 -7.16 23.89 -13.82
C VAL A 1 -5.75 23.35 -13.55
N HIS A 2 -4.72 24.18 -13.31
CA HIS A 2 -3.33 23.75 -13.09
C HIS A 2 -3.15 22.81 -11.89
N SER A 3 -3.87 23.00 -10.80
CA SER A 3 -3.76 22.15 -9.59
C SER A 3 -4.28 20.73 -9.82
N ARG A 4 -5.32 20.56 -10.63
CA ARG A 4 -5.90 19.25 -10.95
C ARG A 4 -4.97 18.42 -11.85
N THR A 5 -4.38 19.06 -12.85
CA THR A 5 -3.44 18.41 -13.77
C THR A 5 -2.17 17.96 -13.04
N ALA A 6 -1.60 18.83 -12.18
CA ALA A 6 -0.44 18.47 -11.35
C ALA A 6 -0.74 17.29 -10.41
N GLY A 7 -1.93 17.27 -9.80
CA GLY A 7 -2.37 16.16 -8.97
C GLY A 7 -2.49 14.84 -9.74
N VAL A 8 -3.07 14.86 -10.92
CA VAL A 8 -3.18 13.67 -11.79
C VAL A 8 -1.80 13.19 -12.23
N THR A 9 -0.92 14.09 -12.65
CA THR A 9 0.45 13.73 -13.06
C THR A 9 1.22 13.10 -11.91
N ALA A 10 1.15 13.68 -10.70
CA ALA A 10 1.78 13.13 -9.51
C ALA A 10 1.22 11.73 -9.16
N ALA A 11 -0.09 11.53 -9.28
CA ALA A 11 -0.73 10.24 -9.06
C ALA A 11 -0.26 9.17 -10.06
N VAL A 12 -0.16 9.52 -11.35
CA VAL A 12 0.33 8.61 -12.40
C VAL A 12 1.79 8.23 -12.16
N LEU A 13 2.66 9.21 -11.87
CA LEU A 13 4.07 8.97 -11.56
C LEU A 13 4.23 8.12 -10.29
N GLY A 14 3.43 8.39 -9.26
CA GLY A 14 3.42 7.59 -8.04
C GLY A 14 2.97 6.15 -8.28
N ALA A 15 1.93 5.94 -9.08
CA ALA A 15 1.45 4.61 -9.44
C ALA A 15 2.48 3.83 -10.28
N ALA A 16 3.15 4.49 -11.23
CA ALA A 16 4.23 3.88 -12.02
C ALA A 16 5.41 3.48 -11.11
N GLY A 17 5.88 4.38 -10.24
CA GLY A 17 6.95 4.09 -9.29
C GLY A 17 6.59 2.94 -8.33
N PHE A 18 5.35 2.91 -7.86
CA PHE A 18 4.85 1.83 -7.01
C PHE A 18 4.81 0.49 -7.74
N SER A 19 4.45 0.47 -9.03
CA SER A 19 4.42 -0.76 -9.83
C SER A 19 5.81 -1.36 -10.05
N ILE A 20 6.84 -0.54 -10.19
CA ILE A 20 8.23 -0.98 -10.38
C ILE A 20 8.81 -1.62 -9.10
N LYS A 21 8.29 -1.28 -7.92
CA LYS A 21 8.75 -1.77 -6.62
C LYS A 21 8.93 -3.30 -6.58
N ALA A 22 7.94 -4.06 -7.02
CA ALA A 22 7.97 -5.52 -6.96
C ALA A 22 9.07 -6.13 -7.84
N ILE A 23 9.40 -5.50 -8.97
CA ILE A 23 10.48 -5.92 -9.85
C ILE A 23 11.83 -5.73 -9.16
N PHE A 24 12.05 -4.58 -8.52
CA PHE A 24 13.28 -4.33 -7.76
C PHE A 24 13.45 -5.29 -6.58
N VAL A 25 12.37 -5.57 -5.84
CA VAL A 25 12.39 -6.54 -4.74
C VAL A 25 12.78 -7.94 -5.26
N LYS A 26 12.17 -8.39 -6.35
CA LYS A 26 12.52 -9.67 -6.99
C LYS A 26 13.95 -9.70 -7.50
N SER A 27 14.45 -8.60 -8.04
CA SER A 27 15.83 -8.50 -8.47
C SER A 27 16.80 -8.62 -7.28
N ALA A 28 16.52 -7.94 -6.17
CA ALA A 28 17.34 -8.02 -4.97
C ALA A 28 17.41 -9.44 -4.41
N PHE A 29 16.30 -10.20 -4.44
CA PHE A 29 16.31 -11.60 -4.01
C PHE A 29 17.24 -12.48 -4.86
N ARG A 30 17.46 -12.18 -6.15
CA ARG A 30 18.42 -12.90 -7.01
C ARG A 30 19.88 -12.70 -6.57
N TYR A 31 20.16 -11.59 -5.87
CA TYR A 31 21.48 -11.33 -5.29
C TYR A 31 21.64 -11.86 -3.87
N GLY A 32 20.70 -12.69 -3.40
CA GLY A 32 20.77 -13.33 -2.08
C GLY A 32 20.34 -12.43 -0.91
N VAL A 33 19.75 -11.26 -1.19
CA VAL A 33 19.21 -10.39 -0.14
C VAL A 33 17.87 -10.95 0.30
N ASP A 34 17.68 -11.17 1.61
CA ASP A 34 16.42 -11.63 2.20
C ASP A 34 15.39 -10.48 2.35
N ALA A 35 14.13 -10.85 2.58
CA ALA A 35 13.03 -9.88 2.64
C ALA A 35 13.16 -8.93 3.83
N GLU A 36 13.64 -9.43 4.96
CA GLU A 36 13.83 -8.66 6.19
C GLU A 36 14.92 -7.59 6.01
N THR A 37 16.07 -7.99 5.50
CA THR A 37 17.19 -7.07 5.21
C THR A 37 16.79 -6.01 4.19
N LEU A 38 16.11 -6.41 3.11
CA LEU A 38 15.64 -5.47 2.09
C LEU A 38 14.63 -4.48 2.65
N LEU A 39 13.70 -4.94 3.49
CA LEU A 39 12.73 -4.08 4.15
C LEU A 39 13.42 -3.11 5.13
N ALA A 40 14.35 -3.61 5.93
CA ALA A 40 15.12 -2.80 6.88
C ALA A 40 15.93 -1.70 6.16
N LEU A 41 16.65 -2.05 5.09
CA LEU A 41 17.38 -1.08 4.28
C LEU A 41 16.45 -0.03 3.67
N ARG A 42 15.31 -0.44 3.11
CA ARG A 42 14.31 0.49 2.58
C ARG A 42 13.82 1.47 3.66
N MET A 43 13.53 0.98 4.85
CA MET A 43 13.08 1.80 5.97
C MET A 43 14.17 2.74 6.43
N LEU A 44 15.39 2.27 6.57
CA LEU A 44 16.55 3.07 6.97
C LEU A 44 16.81 4.24 6.00
N TYR A 45 16.83 3.97 4.69
CA TYR A 45 17.07 5.02 3.69
C TYR A 45 15.89 5.97 3.52
N SER A 46 14.66 5.52 3.77
CA SER A 46 13.48 6.37 3.66
C SER A 46 13.25 7.24 4.91
N LEU A 47 13.72 6.81 6.07
CA LEU A 47 13.51 7.49 7.36
C LEU A 47 13.90 8.98 7.35
N PRO A 48 15.13 9.40 6.92
CA PRO A 48 15.49 10.82 6.95
C PRO A 48 14.61 11.67 6.06
N LEU A 49 14.21 11.17 4.89
CA LEU A 49 13.34 11.90 3.96
C LEU A 49 11.94 12.11 4.54
N PHE A 50 11.34 11.06 5.09
CA PHE A 50 10.00 11.16 5.69
C PHE A 50 9.99 11.95 6.98
N LEU A 51 11.04 11.88 7.79
CA LEU A 51 11.22 12.71 8.98
C LEU A 51 11.28 14.19 8.62
N LEU A 52 12.13 14.57 7.66
CA LEU A 52 12.23 15.94 7.17
C LEU A 52 10.91 16.45 6.59
N MET A 53 10.24 15.63 5.78
CA MET A 53 8.92 15.94 5.21
C MET A 53 7.88 16.16 6.32
N GLY A 54 7.86 15.31 7.35
CA GLY A 54 6.95 15.42 8.49
C GLY A 54 7.17 16.69 9.30
N LEU A 55 8.43 17.03 9.59
CA LEU A 55 8.80 18.26 10.26
C LEU A 55 8.40 19.50 9.45
N ALA A 56 8.70 19.52 8.17
CA ALA A 56 8.33 20.61 7.26
C ALA A 56 6.80 20.79 7.16
N ALA A 57 6.07 19.69 6.95
CA ALA A 57 4.61 19.73 6.84
C ALA A 57 3.94 20.15 8.14
N THR A 58 4.51 19.78 9.30
CA THR A 58 3.97 20.20 10.60
C THR A 58 4.23 21.68 10.90
N ARG A 59 5.42 22.17 10.54
CA ARG A 59 5.75 23.60 10.66
C ARG A 59 4.86 24.48 9.78
N SER A 60 4.62 24.07 8.55
CA SER A 60 3.81 24.82 7.58
C SER A 60 2.33 24.90 7.96
N ALA A 61 1.82 23.95 8.74
CA ALA A 61 0.40 23.93 9.08
C ALA A 61 0.06 24.73 10.35
N GLY A 62 1.05 25.08 11.16
CA GLY A 62 0.85 25.91 12.36
C GLY A 62 0.10 25.25 13.53
N GLU A 63 -0.56 24.12 13.30
CA GLU A 63 -1.32 23.42 14.32
C GLU A 63 -0.58 22.18 14.85
N PRO A 64 -0.50 21.98 16.17
CA PRO A 64 0.13 20.80 16.75
C PRO A 64 -0.69 19.54 16.50
N ILE A 65 -0.01 18.41 16.35
CA ILE A 65 -0.64 17.09 16.26
C ILE A 65 -1.04 16.65 17.66
N SER A 66 -2.32 16.31 17.86
CA SER A 66 -2.82 15.89 19.15
C SER A 66 -2.28 14.50 19.56
N ALA A 67 -2.29 14.17 20.85
CA ALA A 67 -1.90 12.85 21.35
C ALA A 67 -2.78 11.72 20.78
N ALA A 68 -4.05 12.00 20.50
CA ALA A 68 -4.96 11.06 19.84
C ALA A 68 -4.55 10.81 18.38
N ASP A 69 -4.10 11.85 17.67
CA ASP A 69 -3.62 11.75 16.30
C ASP A 69 -2.29 10.99 16.23
N TRP A 70 -1.40 11.19 17.18
CA TRP A 70 -0.16 10.42 17.25
C TRP A 70 -0.42 8.93 17.43
N ARG A 71 -1.37 8.55 18.29
CA ARG A 71 -1.79 7.14 18.43
C ARG A 71 -2.39 6.60 17.13
N ALA A 72 -3.24 7.38 16.47
CA ALA A 72 -3.82 6.98 15.18
C ALA A 72 -2.74 6.82 14.10
N LEU A 73 -1.78 7.74 14.01
CA LEU A 73 -0.63 7.66 13.10
C LEU A 73 0.23 6.43 13.37
N ALA A 74 0.45 6.07 14.64
CA ALA A 74 1.19 4.88 15.03
C ALA A 74 0.50 3.60 14.56
N ILE A 75 -0.80 3.47 14.82
CA ILE A 75 -1.59 2.32 14.37
C ILE A 75 -1.60 2.23 12.84
N LEU A 76 -1.80 3.37 12.16
CA LEU A 76 -1.82 3.42 10.70
C LEU A 76 -0.43 3.15 10.10
N GLY A 77 0.63 3.63 10.72
CA GLY A 77 2.01 3.34 10.32
C GLY A 77 2.31 1.85 10.41
N LEU A 78 1.99 1.23 11.54
CA LEU A 78 2.20 -0.19 11.75
C LEU A 78 1.38 -1.05 10.77
N LEU A 79 0.09 -0.76 10.60
CA LEU A 79 -0.77 -1.56 9.70
C LEU A 79 -0.45 -1.31 8.22
N GLY A 80 -0.44 -0.03 7.80
CA GLY A 80 -0.38 0.32 6.39
C GLY A 80 1.02 0.26 5.79
N TYR A 81 2.04 0.58 6.57
CA TYR A 81 3.41 0.65 6.05
C TYR A 81 4.27 -0.52 6.53
N TYR A 82 4.26 -0.88 7.81
CA TYR A 82 5.09 -1.98 8.32
C TYR A 82 4.48 -3.34 7.99
N CYS A 83 3.34 -3.70 8.59
CA CYS A 83 2.72 -5.02 8.40
C CYS A 83 2.42 -5.32 6.93
N ALA A 84 1.81 -4.38 6.21
CA ALA A 84 1.52 -4.57 4.79
C ALA A 84 2.79 -4.80 3.97
N SER A 85 3.86 -4.02 4.19
CA SER A 85 5.11 -4.19 3.45
C SER A 85 5.85 -5.47 3.82
N TYR A 86 5.85 -5.85 5.09
CA TYR A 86 6.51 -7.07 5.55
C TYR A 86 5.86 -8.32 4.95
N LEU A 87 4.53 -8.43 5.03
CA LEU A 87 3.77 -9.53 4.45
C LEU A 87 3.93 -9.60 2.93
N ASP A 88 3.95 -8.45 2.26
CA ASP A 88 4.14 -8.33 0.83
C ASP A 88 5.52 -8.82 0.39
N PHE A 89 6.58 -8.40 1.09
CA PHE A 89 7.94 -8.83 0.79
C PHE A 89 8.17 -10.30 1.07
N LEU A 90 7.60 -10.83 2.16
CA LEU A 90 7.62 -12.26 2.43
C LEU A 90 6.89 -13.05 1.34
N GLY A 91 5.72 -12.57 0.91
CA GLY A 91 4.95 -13.21 -0.17
C GLY A 91 5.71 -13.26 -1.49
N LEU A 92 6.42 -12.18 -1.83
CA LEU A 92 7.26 -12.09 -3.03
C LEU A 92 8.42 -13.11 -3.08
N LYS A 93 8.79 -13.74 -1.98
CA LYS A 93 9.72 -14.89 -2.01
C LYS A 93 9.14 -16.07 -2.79
N TYR A 94 7.84 -16.27 -2.75
CA TYR A 94 7.15 -17.49 -3.22
C TYR A 94 6.41 -17.31 -4.54
N ILE A 95 6.02 -16.08 -4.90
CA ILE A 95 5.20 -15.78 -6.10
C ILE A 95 5.89 -14.79 -7.02
N SER A 96 5.40 -14.70 -8.26
CA SER A 96 5.90 -13.72 -9.23
C SER A 96 5.50 -12.28 -8.84
N ALA A 97 6.24 -11.29 -9.36
CA ALA A 97 5.87 -9.89 -9.18
C ALA A 97 4.52 -9.56 -9.85
N ALA A 98 4.17 -10.28 -10.92
CA ALA A 98 2.88 -10.13 -11.59
C ALA A 98 1.74 -10.63 -10.71
N LEU A 99 1.86 -11.84 -10.16
CA LEU A 99 0.86 -12.43 -9.28
C LEU A 99 0.69 -11.62 -7.99
N GLU A 100 1.80 -11.13 -7.40
CA GLU A 100 1.76 -10.22 -6.25
C GLU A 100 0.90 -8.98 -6.55
N ARG A 101 1.15 -8.31 -7.67
CA ARG A 101 0.36 -7.12 -8.06
C ARG A 101 -1.12 -7.43 -8.17
N VAL A 102 -1.43 -8.53 -8.81
CA VAL A 102 -2.78 -9.01 -9.02
C VAL A 102 -3.52 -9.20 -7.69
N ILE A 103 -2.90 -9.92 -6.74
CA ILE A 103 -3.49 -10.16 -5.42
C ILE A 103 -3.58 -8.85 -4.63
N LEU A 104 -2.53 -8.03 -4.66
CA LEU A 104 -2.50 -6.76 -3.95
C LEU A 104 -3.63 -5.83 -4.42
N PHE A 105 -3.91 -5.78 -5.74
CA PHE A 105 -5.00 -4.97 -6.29
C PHE A 105 -6.42 -5.43 -5.90
N THR A 106 -6.55 -6.44 -5.06
CA THR A 106 -7.84 -6.77 -4.41
C THR A 106 -8.23 -5.76 -3.31
N TYR A 107 -7.25 -4.98 -2.76
CA TYR A 107 -7.53 -4.03 -1.68
C TYR A 107 -8.60 -2.96 -2.03
N PRO A 108 -8.71 -2.42 -3.26
CA PRO A 108 -9.76 -1.43 -3.55
C PRO A 108 -11.16 -2.04 -3.45
N THR A 109 -11.30 -3.30 -3.86
CA THR A 109 -12.57 -4.03 -3.70
C THR A 109 -12.96 -4.19 -2.24
N MET A 110 -11.99 -4.55 -1.39
CA MET A 110 -12.23 -4.65 0.06
C MET A 110 -12.67 -3.31 0.64
N VAL A 111 -12.02 -2.20 0.23
CA VAL A 111 -12.38 -0.86 0.66
C VAL A 111 -13.81 -0.51 0.20
N VAL A 112 -14.16 -0.78 -1.05
CA VAL A 112 -15.50 -0.51 -1.60
C VAL A 112 -16.56 -1.32 -0.86
N LEU A 113 -16.36 -2.62 -0.71
CA LEU A 113 -17.32 -3.52 -0.06
C LEU A 113 -17.50 -3.18 1.41
N PHE A 114 -16.41 -2.91 2.14
CA PHE A 114 -16.47 -2.51 3.54
C PHE A 114 -17.17 -1.15 3.71
N THR A 115 -16.89 -0.19 2.83
CA THR A 115 -17.55 1.11 2.85
C THR A 115 -19.04 0.96 2.57
N ALA A 116 -19.42 0.18 1.56
CA ALA A 116 -20.82 -0.10 1.23
C ALA A 116 -21.55 -0.76 2.40
N TRP A 117 -20.92 -1.75 3.04
CA TRP A 117 -21.48 -2.40 4.23
C TRP A 117 -21.68 -1.42 5.39
N ARG A 118 -20.69 -0.57 5.66
CA ARG A 118 -20.74 0.42 6.75
C ARG A 118 -21.76 1.53 6.50
N THR A 119 -21.84 2.04 5.26
CA THR A 119 -22.75 3.13 4.88
C THR A 119 -24.16 2.63 4.52
N ARG A 120 -24.32 1.30 4.38
CA ARG A 120 -25.54 0.66 3.86
C ARG A 120 -25.97 1.19 2.48
N GLN A 121 -25.02 1.69 1.70
CA GLN A 121 -25.24 2.18 0.34
C GLN A 121 -24.55 1.25 -0.66
N ALA A 122 -25.32 0.79 -1.64
CA ALA A 122 -24.75 -0.05 -2.70
C ALA A 122 -23.76 0.75 -3.55
N PRO A 123 -22.63 0.14 -3.98
CA PRO A 123 -21.69 0.77 -4.89
C PRO A 123 -22.37 1.12 -6.22
N GLN A 124 -21.92 2.19 -6.87
CA GLN A 124 -22.41 2.58 -8.17
C GLN A 124 -22.17 1.49 -9.22
N ARG A 125 -23.02 1.39 -10.23
CA ARG A 125 -22.86 0.42 -11.32
C ARG A 125 -21.51 0.53 -12.02
N SER A 126 -20.99 1.75 -12.18
CA SER A 126 -19.65 1.99 -12.74
C SER A 126 -18.54 1.35 -11.93
N THR A 127 -18.65 1.33 -10.60
CA THR A 127 -17.70 0.67 -9.70
C THR A 127 -17.69 -0.84 -9.91
N TRP A 128 -18.86 -1.47 -10.09
CA TRP A 128 -18.97 -2.89 -10.38
C TRP A 128 -18.30 -3.26 -11.72
N TRP A 129 -18.51 -2.44 -12.77
CA TRP A 129 -17.85 -2.66 -14.06
C TRP A 129 -16.32 -2.50 -13.96
N ALA A 130 -15.84 -1.52 -13.21
CA ALA A 130 -14.40 -1.34 -12.97
C ALA A 130 -13.80 -2.54 -12.22
N LEU A 131 -14.48 -3.06 -11.21
CA LEU A 131 -14.06 -4.26 -10.49
C LEU A 131 -14.03 -5.50 -11.40
N TRP A 132 -15.07 -5.72 -12.20
CA TRP A 132 -15.13 -6.81 -13.15
C TRP A 132 -13.97 -6.78 -14.15
N LEU A 133 -13.69 -5.62 -14.75
CA LEU A 133 -12.58 -5.46 -15.68
C LEU A 133 -11.23 -5.70 -15.01
N CYS A 134 -11.07 -5.21 -13.79
CA CYS A 134 -9.88 -5.42 -12.98
C CYS A 134 -9.67 -6.93 -12.72
N TYR A 135 -10.71 -7.64 -12.27
CA TYR A 135 -10.60 -9.08 -11.99
C TYR A 135 -10.45 -9.95 -13.23
N ALA A 136 -10.97 -9.53 -14.38
CA ALA A 136 -10.69 -10.22 -15.64
C ALA A 136 -9.19 -10.17 -15.99
N GLY A 137 -8.55 -9.00 -15.83
CA GLY A 137 -7.10 -8.85 -15.99
C GLY A 137 -6.32 -9.70 -14.97
N VAL A 138 -6.79 -9.70 -13.71
CA VAL A 138 -6.25 -10.56 -12.64
C VAL A 138 -6.28 -12.03 -13.04
N ALA A 139 -7.42 -12.52 -13.50
CA ALA A 139 -7.60 -13.92 -13.85
C ALA A 139 -6.66 -14.38 -14.96
N LEU A 140 -6.40 -13.52 -15.96
CA LEU A 140 -5.46 -13.81 -17.06
C LEU A 140 -4.03 -14.02 -16.54
N VAL A 141 -3.56 -13.15 -15.62
CA VAL A 141 -2.20 -13.25 -15.04
C VAL A 141 -2.08 -14.47 -14.13
N VAL A 142 -3.09 -14.73 -13.31
CA VAL A 142 -3.15 -15.89 -12.42
C VAL A 142 -3.12 -17.20 -13.23
N ALA A 143 -3.92 -17.29 -14.27
CA ALA A 143 -3.95 -18.48 -15.14
C ALA A 143 -2.56 -18.79 -15.74
N HIS A 144 -1.80 -17.76 -16.12
CA HIS A 144 -0.44 -17.92 -16.62
C HIS A 144 0.53 -18.44 -15.54
N ASP A 145 0.51 -17.86 -14.35
CA ASP A 145 1.45 -18.21 -13.26
C ASP A 145 1.18 -19.60 -12.64
N PHE A 146 -0.08 -20.02 -12.52
CA PHE A 146 -0.43 -21.34 -12.01
C PHE A 146 0.05 -22.49 -12.91
N HIS A 147 0.18 -22.28 -14.23
CA HIS A 147 0.76 -23.27 -15.12
C HIS A 147 2.27 -23.47 -14.89
N SER A 148 2.94 -22.50 -14.28
CA SER A 148 4.38 -22.54 -13.98
C SER A 148 4.71 -23.28 -12.65
N GLY A 149 3.71 -23.78 -11.95
CA GLY A 149 3.63 -24.66 -10.79
C GLY A 149 4.83 -24.70 -9.83
N GLY A 150 4.88 -23.82 -8.82
CA GLY A 150 5.88 -23.85 -7.75
C GLY A 150 5.29 -24.26 -6.39
N ARG A 151 6.03 -25.06 -5.63
CA ARG A 151 5.73 -25.28 -4.20
C ARG A 151 5.85 -23.95 -3.47
N GLY A 152 4.77 -23.48 -2.86
CA GLY A 152 4.75 -22.22 -2.09
C GLY A 152 3.88 -21.11 -2.65
N ILE A 153 3.34 -21.26 -3.89
CA ILE A 153 2.43 -20.24 -4.48
C ILE A 153 1.26 -19.95 -3.52
N ALA A 154 0.67 -20.97 -2.91
CA ALA A 154 -0.41 -20.77 -1.97
C ALA A 154 0.02 -19.95 -0.74
N VAL A 155 1.20 -20.22 -0.18
CA VAL A 155 1.75 -19.49 0.97
C VAL A 155 2.01 -18.03 0.58
N GLY A 156 2.69 -17.79 -0.54
CA GLY A 156 2.96 -16.45 -1.05
C GLY A 156 1.68 -15.66 -1.33
N SER A 157 0.67 -16.31 -1.93
CA SER A 157 -0.63 -15.69 -2.22
C SER A 157 -1.37 -15.30 -0.94
N VAL A 158 -1.38 -16.15 0.09
CA VAL A 158 -1.99 -15.84 1.39
C VAL A 158 -1.28 -14.67 2.07
N LEU A 159 0.05 -14.62 2.04
CA LEU A 159 0.83 -13.52 2.62
C LEU A 159 0.52 -12.19 1.93
N VAL A 160 0.50 -12.15 0.60
CA VAL A 160 0.17 -10.94 -0.15
C VAL A 160 -1.30 -10.56 0.03
N PHE A 161 -2.21 -11.53 0.12
CA PHE A 161 -3.60 -11.24 0.43
C PHE A 161 -3.77 -10.62 1.83
N ALA A 162 -3.07 -11.15 2.83
CA ALA A 162 -3.03 -10.56 4.17
C ALA A 162 -2.45 -9.13 4.17
N SER A 163 -1.43 -8.88 3.34
CA SER A 163 -0.92 -7.53 3.08
C SER A 163 -2.01 -6.61 2.50
N ALA A 164 -2.75 -7.08 1.50
CA ALA A 164 -3.86 -6.33 0.89
C ALA A 164 -4.97 -6.01 1.91
N VAL A 165 -5.32 -6.95 2.78
CA VAL A 165 -6.26 -6.73 3.89
C VAL A 165 -5.75 -5.68 4.86
N SER A 166 -4.48 -5.78 5.29
CA SER A 166 -3.85 -4.80 6.19
C SER A 166 -3.87 -3.39 5.58
N TYR A 167 -3.54 -3.28 4.30
CA TYR A 167 -3.55 -2.02 3.56
C TYR A 167 -4.97 -1.46 3.37
N ALA A 168 -5.97 -2.31 3.12
CA ALA A 168 -7.37 -1.89 3.05
C ALA A 168 -7.85 -1.30 4.39
N PHE A 169 -7.51 -1.92 5.52
CA PHE A 169 -7.80 -1.38 6.85
C PHE A 169 -7.13 -0.02 7.09
N TYR A 170 -5.86 0.11 6.66
CA TYR A 170 -5.18 1.40 6.70
C TYR A 170 -5.97 2.47 5.94
N LEU A 171 -6.36 2.22 4.70
CA LEU A 171 -7.09 3.19 3.88
C LEU A 171 -8.43 3.60 4.50
N LEU A 172 -9.17 2.63 5.04
CA LEU A 172 -10.47 2.87 5.69
C LEU A 172 -10.35 3.74 6.95
N ARG A 173 -9.25 3.60 7.69
CA ARG A 173 -8.99 4.36 8.92
C ARG A 173 -8.25 5.68 8.68
N ALA A 174 -7.50 5.78 7.58
CA ALA A 174 -6.74 6.97 7.24
C ALA A 174 -7.62 8.16 6.79
N GLY A 175 -8.81 7.89 6.22
CA GLY A 175 -9.68 8.93 5.64
C GLY A 175 -9.93 10.14 6.55
N PRO A 176 -10.46 9.97 7.78
CA PRO A 176 -10.70 11.08 8.70
C PRO A 176 -9.41 11.81 9.10
N LEU A 177 -8.31 11.09 9.25
CA LEU A 177 -7.02 11.67 9.62
C LEU A 177 -6.40 12.48 8.47
N LEU A 178 -6.56 12.01 7.23
CA LEU A 178 -6.15 12.73 6.02
C LEU A 178 -6.89 14.06 5.85
N GLN A 179 -8.18 14.10 6.20
CA GLN A 179 -8.97 15.33 6.16
C GLN A 179 -8.52 16.35 7.22
N ARG A 180 -8.13 15.90 8.41
CA ARG A 180 -7.70 16.77 9.51
C ARG A 180 -6.25 17.21 9.41
N LEU A 181 -5.34 16.29 9.20
CA LEU A 181 -3.90 16.57 9.22
C LEU A 181 -3.32 16.86 7.84
N GLY A 182 -4.05 16.52 6.78
CA GLY A 182 -3.55 16.57 5.42
C GLY A 182 -2.69 15.36 5.02
N PRO A 183 -2.60 15.07 3.71
CA PRO A 183 -1.93 13.88 3.20
C PRO A 183 -0.42 13.87 3.49
N ALA A 184 0.24 15.02 3.44
CA ALA A 184 1.68 15.12 3.66
C ALA A 184 2.07 14.71 5.09
N ARG A 185 1.35 15.19 6.12
CA ARG A 185 1.63 14.82 7.52
C ARG A 185 1.32 13.35 7.79
N VAL A 186 0.19 12.84 7.29
CA VAL A 186 -0.21 11.44 7.51
C VAL A 186 0.79 10.49 6.85
N ALA A 187 1.19 10.74 5.61
CA ALA A 187 2.17 9.93 4.92
C ALA A 187 3.55 9.99 5.59
N ALA A 188 4.03 11.20 5.91
CA ALA A 188 5.34 11.40 6.49
C ALA A 188 5.46 10.77 7.87
N TRP A 189 4.58 11.12 8.80
CA TRP A 189 4.65 10.60 10.17
C TRP A 189 4.27 9.12 10.27
N GLY A 190 3.28 8.67 9.48
CA GLY A 190 2.93 7.24 9.41
C GLY A 190 4.10 6.39 8.93
N THR A 191 4.81 6.83 7.89
CA THR A 191 6.01 6.12 7.40
C THR A 191 7.18 6.23 8.38
N THR A 192 7.42 7.42 8.96
CA THR A 192 8.48 7.60 9.97
C THR A 192 8.31 6.64 11.15
N ILE A 193 7.09 6.55 11.68
CA ILE A 193 6.78 5.62 12.79
C ILE A 193 6.97 4.16 12.38
N ALA A 194 6.62 3.82 11.14
CA ALA A 194 6.82 2.46 10.64
C ALA A 194 8.30 2.09 10.43
N CYS A 195 9.18 3.09 10.32
CA CYS A 195 10.62 2.89 10.17
C CYS A 195 11.38 2.81 11.52
N LEU A 196 10.73 3.13 12.62
CA LEU A 196 11.30 3.04 13.99
C LEU A 196 10.99 1.70 14.63
#